data_6ae26954da7fa268e9777d923e3c2494
#
_entry.id   6ae26954da7fa268e9777d923e3c2494
#
_cell.length_a   1.000
_cell.length_b   1.000
_cell.length_c   1.000
_cell.angle_alpha   90.00
_cell.angle_beta   90.00
_cell.angle_gamma   90.00
#
_symmetry.space_group_name_H-M   'P 1'
#
loop_
_entity.id
_entity.type
_entity.pdbx_description
1 polymer ?
#
loop_
_entity_poly.entity_id
_entity_poly.type
_entity_poly.pdbx_seq_one_letter_code
_entity_poly.pdbx_strand_id
1 'polypeptide(L)'
;VFAAASDEVKTSSSDFETTTFEDEIFDPLEGINRAIFSFNNVADRIVLEPVAKGYKKLPSPIQSGVGNFINNLKLPLAALNQLLQGQGKNAAESTGRFLVNSTVGIFGLIDVADNIGLDQKEEDFGQTLATWGVGDGFYIVLPLFGPSNLRDTTGMVMTMMTDPVN
;
A
#
# COMPACT_ATOMS: atom_id res chain seq x y z
N VAL A 1 20.41 26.65 64.28
CA VAL A 1 21.52 26.62 63.31
C VAL A 1 21.45 25.31 62.52
N PHE A 2 20.84 25.29 61.40
CA PHE A 2 20.89 24.15 60.48
C PHE A 2 21.40 24.67 59.10
N ALA A 3 22.58 24.19 58.68
CA ALA A 3 23.15 24.42 57.37
C ALA A 3 22.46 23.48 56.39
N ALA A 4 21.90 24.04 55.32
CA ALA A 4 21.38 23.29 54.22
C ALA A 4 22.53 22.87 53.31
N ALA A 5 22.70 21.58 53.12
CA ALA A 5 23.54 21.00 52.06
C ALA A 5 22.75 21.00 50.78
N SER A 6 23.23 21.74 49.81
CA SER A 6 22.74 21.71 48.43
C SER A 6 23.42 20.57 47.70
N ASP A 7 22.69 19.45 47.50
CA ASP A 7 23.12 18.38 46.60
C ASP A 7 22.95 18.82 45.16
N GLU A 8 24.07 19.10 44.51
CA GLU A 8 24.13 19.21 43.04
C GLU A 8 23.83 17.86 42.44
N VAL A 9 22.65 17.74 41.82
CA VAL A 9 22.34 16.64 40.92
C VAL A 9 23.17 16.87 39.66
N LYS A 10 24.31 16.18 39.55
CA LYS A 10 25.02 16.01 38.30
C LYS A 10 24.13 15.19 37.34
N THR A 11 23.48 15.88 36.42
CA THR A 11 22.84 15.26 35.27
C THR A 11 23.94 14.63 34.41
N SER A 12 24.13 13.33 34.55
CA SER A 12 24.92 12.54 33.62
C SER A 12 24.22 12.60 32.26
N SER A 13 24.75 13.44 31.36
CA SER A 13 24.45 13.30 29.94
C SER A 13 25.03 11.96 29.51
N SER A 14 24.19 10.91 29.56
CA SER A 14 24.47 9.66 28.92
C SER A 14 24.63 9.94 27.44
N ASP A 15 25.83 9.73 26.95
CA ASP A 15 26.16 9.66 25.54
C ASP A 15 25.20 8.66 24.90
N PHE A 16 24.15 9.19 24.28
CA PHE A 16 23.34 8.42 23.36
C PHE A 16 24.26 8.20 22.14
N GLU A 17 25.07 7.15 22.20
CA GLU A 17 25.74 6.65 21.01
C GLU A 17 24.67 6.38 19.97
N THR A 18 24.53 7.32 19.05
CA THR A 18 23.83 7.08 17.79
C THR A 18 24.62 6.01 17.08
N THR A 19 24.32 4.75 17.38
CA THR A 19 24.74 3.65 16.52
C THR A 19 24.05 3.89 15.20
N THR A 20 24.76 4.56 14.29
CA THR A 20 24.43 4.55 12.88
C THR A 20 24.57 3.10 12.45
N PHE A 21 23.45 2.38 12.44
CA PHE A 21 23.37 1.12 11.70
C PHE A 21 23.47 1.50 10.21
N GLU A 22 24.68 1.80 9.77
CA GLU A 22 25.04 1.72 8.38
C GLU A 22 25.18 0.22 8.03
N ASP A 23 24.08 -0.53 8.17
CA ASP A 23 23.91 -1.73 7.38
C ASP A 23 23.85 -1.22 5.94
N GLU A 24 25.00 -1.28 5.24
CA GLU A 24 25.04 -1.07 3.80
C GLU A 24 24.07 -2.09 3.18
N ILE A 25 22.81 -1.62 2.98
CA ILE A 25 21.82 -2.41 2.26
C ILE A 25 22.42 -2.61 0.86
N PHE A 26 22.84 -3.82 0.58
CA PHE A 26 23.38 -4.16 -0.72
C PHE A 26 22.31 -3.93 -1.77
N ASP A 27 22.38 -2.79 -2.44
CA ASP A 27 21.50 -2.41 -3.56
C ASP A 27 22.29 -2.47 -4.88
N PRO A 28 22.23 -3.62 -5.59
CA PRO A 28 22.93 -3.78 -6.86
C PRO A 28 22.43 -2.86 -7.96
N LEU A 29 21.27 -2.22 -7.76
CA LEU A 29 20.61 -1.35 -8.73
C LEU A 29 20.58 0.12 -8.29
N GLU A 30 21.36 0.52 -7.29
CA GLU A 30 21.32 1.86 -6.68
C GLU A 30 21.30 2.99 -7.74
N GLY A 31 22.19 2.92 -8.74
CA GLY A 31 22.27 3.95 -9.79
C GLY A 31 20.95 4.06 -10.61
N ILE A 32 20.38 2.92 -10.96
CA ILE A 32 19.11 2.85 -11.69
C ILE A 32 17.97 3.30 -10.80
N ASN A 33 17.90 2.80 -9.57
CA ASN A 33 16.88 3.16 -8.58
C ASN A 33 16.88 4.67 -8.31
N ARG A 34 18.04 5.29 -8.18
CA ARG A 34 18.19 6.73 -7.98
C ARG A 34 17.71 7.56 -9.20
N ALA A 35 18.01 7.10 -10.41
CA ALA A 35 17.55 7.76 -11.64
C ALA A 35 16.01 7.67 -11.77
N ILE A 36 15.43 6.50 -11.53
CA ILE A 36 13.98 6.28 -11.56
C ILE A 36 13.28 7.09 -10.45
N PHE A 37 13.85 7.14 -9.25
CA PHE A 37 13.32 7.95 -8.16
C PHE A 37 13.27 9.45 -8.53
N SER A 38 14.32 9.96 -9.17
CA SER A 38 14.34 11.35 -9.64
C SER A 38 13.28 11.59 -10.71
N PHE A 39 13.09 10.65 -11.64
CA PHE A 39 12.02 10.71 -12.64
C PHE A 39 10.63 10.71 -11.96
N ASN A 40 10.41 9.84 -10.98
CA ASN A 40 9.14 9.76 -10.24
C ASN A 40 8.83 11.08 -9.53
N ASN A 41 9.81 11.72 -8.90
CA ASN A 41 9.63 13.01 -8.24
C ASN A 41 9.21 14.12 -9.23
N VAL A 42 9.75 14.09 -10.45
CA VAL A 42 9.38 15.05 -11.50
C VAL A 42 7.96 14.75 -12.00
N ALA A 43 7.65 13.49 -12.27
CA ALA A 43 6.33 13.05 -12.73
C ALA A 43 5.25 13.37 -11.68
N ASP A 44 5.53 13.11 -10.39
CA ASP A 44 4.63 13.46 -9.29
C ASP A 44 4.29 14.95 -9.27
N ARG A 45 5.32 15.80 -9.30
CA ARG A 45 5.15 17.26 -9.24
C ARG A 45 4.42 17.82 -10.45
N ILE A 46 4.71 17.32 -11.67
CA ILE A 46 4.20 17.90 -12.92
C ILE A 46 2.84 17.32 -13.29
N VAL A 47 2.57 16.04 -12.97
CA VAL A 47 1.38 15.33 -13.42
C VAL A 47 0.49 14.94 -12.24
N LEU A 48 0.99 14.14 -11.30
CA LEU A 48 0.16 13.55 -10.26
C LEU A 48 -0.37 14.59 -9.28
N GLU A 49 0.47 15.52 -8.83
CA GLU A 49 0.06 16.56 -7.89
C GLU A 49 -1.02 17.49 -8.46
N PRO A 50 -0.92 18.03 -9.70
CA PRO A 50 -2.00 18.82 -10.31
C PRO A 50 -3.29 18.02 -10.49
N VAL A 51 -3.22 16.76 -10.93
CA VAL A 51 -4.38 15.87 -11.09
C VAL A 51 -5.04 15.63 -9.72
N ALA A 52 -4.26 15.29 -8.70
CA ALA A 52 -4.76 15.09 -7.34
C ALA A 52 -5.42 16.34 -6.76
N LYS A 53 -4.85 17.53 -7.01
CA LYS A 53 -5.45 18.81 -6.62
C LYS A 53 -6.78 19.07 -7.34
N GLY A 54 -6.87 18.72 -8.62
CA GLY A 54 -8.11 18.77 -9.39
C GLY A 54 -9.18 17.83 -8.83
N TYR A 55 -8.80 16.57 -8.57
CA TYR A 55 -9.68 15.56 -8.00
C TYR A 55 -10.23 15.95 -6.62
N LYS A 56 -9.38 16.54 -5.75
CA LYS A 56 -9.79 17.02 -4.42
C LYS A 56 -10.82 18.15 -4.46
N LYS A 57 -11.05 18.82 -5.60
CA LYS A 57 -12.08 19.85 -5.77
C LYS A 57 -13.46 19.26 -6.07
N LEU A 58 -13.55 17.98 -6.41
CA LEU A 58 -14.83 17.32 -6.64
C LEU A 58 -15.62 17.20 -5.32
N PRO A 59 -16.96 17.24 -5.35
CA PRO A 59 -17.77 16.96 -4.18
C PRO A 59 -17.50 15.58 -3.59
N SER A 60 -17.52 15.47 -2.25
CA SER A 60 -17.23 14.22 -1.54
C SER A 60 -17.98 12.99 -2.06
N PRO A 61 -19.29 13.07 -2.42
CA PRO A 61 -20.00 11.91 -2.94
C PRO A 61 -19.43 11.38 -4.26
N ILE A 62 -18.90 12.27 -5.12
CA ILE A 62 -18.27 11.87 -6.38
C ILE A 62 -16.94 11.20 -6.11
N GLN A 63 -16.12 11.76 -5.20
CA GLN A 63 -14.85 11.15 -4.82
C GLN A 63 -15.07 9.76 -4.22
N SER A 64 -16.03 9.61 -3.29
CA SER A 64 -16.38 8.32 -2.69
C SER A 64 -16.89 7.34 -3.73
N GLY A 65 -17.76 7.76 -4.64
CA GLY A 65 -18.30 6.90 -5.69
C GLY A 65 -17.22 6.36 -6.62
N VAL A 66 -16.29 7.21 -7.06
CA VAL A 66 -15.15 6.79 -7.88
C VAL A 66 -14.25 5.80 -7.11
N GLY A 67 -13.95 6.10 -5.85
CA GLY A 67 -13.16 5.20 -5.00
C GLY A 67 -13.84 3.84 -4.82
N ASN A 68 -15.12 3.82 -4.49
CA ASN A 68 -15.90 2.60 -4.32
C ASN A 68 -15.95 1.77 -5.61
N PHE A 69 -16.16 2.43 -6.75
CA PHE A 69 -16.17 1.75 -8.05
C PHE A 69 -14.83 1.06 -8.36
N ILE A 70 -13.72 1.78 -8.18
CA ILE A 70 -12.37 1.22 -8.40
C ILE A 70 -12.11 0.05 -7.44
N ASN A 71 -12.46 0.20 -6.17
CA ASN A 71 -12.32 -0.85 -5.18
C ASN A 71 -13.19 -2.08 -5.52
N ASN A 72 -14.40 -1.85 -6.01
CA ASN A 72 -15.29 -2.94 -6.43
C ASN A 72 -14.71 -3.75 -7.60
N LEU A 73 -14.05 -3.08 -8.56
CA LEU A 73 -13.40 -3.75 -9.68
C LEU A 73 -12.21 -4.64 -9.25
N LYS A 74 -11.54 -4.31 -8.14
CA LYS A 74 -10.45 -5.12 -7.59
C LYS A 74 -10.93 -6.36 -6.83
N LEU A 75 -12.18 -6.41 -6.37
CA LEU A 75 -12.68 -7.50 -5.52
C LEU A 75 -12.58 -8.91 -6.14
N PRO A 76 -12.85 -9.13 -7.45
CA PRO A 76 -12.69 -10.45 -8.04
C PRO A 76 -11.24 -10.96 -7.97
N LEU A 77 -10.27 -10.06 -8.21
CA LEU A 77 -8.86 -10.41 -8.13
C LEU A 77 -8.41 -10.63 -6.68
N ALA A 78 -8.90 -9.83 -5.74
CA ALA A 78 -8.66 -10.03 -4.31
C ALA A 78 -9.22 -11.40 -3.86
N ALA A 79 -10.45 -11.76 -4.28
CA ALA A 79 -11.04 -13.06 -3.98
C ALA A 79 -10.21 -14.23 -4.53
N LEU A 80 -9.68 -14.10 -5.75
CA LEU A 80 -8.78 -15.09 -6.33
C LEU A 80 -7.50 -15.25 -5.49
N ASN A 81 -6.85 -14.15 -5.14
CA ASN A 81 -5.63 -14.17 -4.31
C ASN A 81 -5.90 -14.79 -2.93
N GLN A 82 -7.03 -14.45 -2.30
CA GLN A 82 -7.47 -15.05 -1.04
C GLN A 82 -7.66 -16.55 -1.15
N LEU A 83 -8.22 -17.05 -2.26
CA LEU A 83 -8.32 -18.49 -2.52
C LEU A 83 -6.94 -19.14 -2.66
N LEU A 84 -6.03 -18.51 -3.42
CA LEU A 84 -4.67 -19.01 -3.61
C LEU A 84 -3.86 -19.03 -2.30
N GLN A 85 -4.23 -18.19 -1.33
CA GLN A 85 -3.65 -18.15 0.01
C GLN A 85 -4.36 -19.10 1.00
N GLY A 86 -5.39 -19.82 0.57
CA GLY A 86 -6.18 -20.70 1.44
C GLY A 86 -7.17 -19.98 2.35
N GLN A 87 -7.45 -18.70 2.09
CA GLN A 87 -8.34 -17.85 2.89
C GLN A 87 -9.79 -17.90 2.37
N GLY A 88 -10.40 -19.09 2.34
CA GLY A 88 -11.71 -19.30 1.73
C GLY A 88 -12.83 -18.41 2.28
N LYS A 89 -12.82 -18.10 3.59
CA LYS A 89 -13.78 -17.18 4.20
C LYS A 89 -13.66 -15.77 3.61
N ASN A 90 -12.45 -15.24 3.54
CA ASN A 90 -12.20 -13.91 2.99
C ASN A 90 -12.58 -13.84 1.52
N ALA A 91 -12.28 -14.87 0.74
CA ALA A 91 -12.66 -14.98 -0.65
C ALA A 91 -14.19 -14.97 -0.86
N ALA A 92 -14.94 -15.66 0.00
CA ALA A 92 -16.40 -15.61 -0.02
C ALA A 92 -16.93 -14.22 0.33
N GLU A 93 -16.34 -13.55 1.33
CA GLU A 93 -16.69 -12.18 1.71
C GLU A 93 -16.43 -11.21 0.54
N SER A 94 -15.24 -11.25 -0.08
CA SER A 94 -14.89 -10.40 -1.23
C SER A 94 -15.80 -10.64 -2.43
N THR A 95 -16.15 -11.90 -2.71
CA THR A 95 -17.12 -12.25 -3.76
C THR A 95 -18.51 -11.70 -3.43
N GLY A 96 -18.97 -11.85 -2.18
CA GLY A 96 -20.23 -11.30 -1.72
C GLY A 96 -20.30 -9.78 -1.85
N ARG A 97 -19.21 -9.08 -1.45
CA ARG A 97 -19.07 -7.63 -1.63
C ARG A 97 -19.21 -7.23 -3.10
N PHE A 98 -18.46 -7.91 -3.98
CA PHE A 98 -18.54 -7.63 -5.42
C PHE A 98 -19.97 -7.75 -5.96
N LEU A 99 -20.68 -8.82 -5.63
CA LEU A 99 -22.04 -9.05 -6.08
C LEU A 99 -23.02 -8.00 -5.53
N VAL A 100 -22.96 -7.71 -4.23
CA VAL A 100 -23.85 -6.73 -3.58
C VAL A 100 -23.58 -5.33 -4.12
N ASN A 101 -22.34 -4.90 -4.17
CA ASN A 101 -21.98 -3.57 -4.63
C ASN A 101 -22.25 -3.39 -6.13
N SER A 102 -22.05 -4.44 -6.95
CA SER A 102 -22.34 -4.36 -8.38
C SER A 102 -23.84 -4.33 -8.70
N THR A 103 -24.68 -4.97 -7.88
CA THR A 103 -26.13 -5.02 -8.11
C THR A 103 -26.87 -3.91 -7.37
N VAL A 104 -26.80 -3.90 -6.04
CA VAL A 104 -27.52 -2.93 -5.19
C VAL A 104 -26.77 -1.60 -5.11
N GLY A 105 -25.42 -1.63 -5.16
CA GLY A 105 -24.55 -0.47 -5.08
C GLY A 105 -24.33 0.28 -6.40
N ILE A 106 -25.17 0.05 -7.41
CA ILE A 106 -25.11 0.71 -8.72
C ILE A 106 -23.72 0.56 -9.34
N PHE A 107 -23.38 -0.67 -9.75
CA PHE A 107 -22.08 -1.04 -10.33
C PHE A 107 -20.87 -0.74 -9.41
N GLY A 108 -21.08 -0.69 -8.09
CA GLY A 108 -20.01 -0.44 -7.14
C GLY A 108 -19.78 1.03 -6.79
N LEU A 109 -20.60 1.95 -7.26
CA LEU A 109 -20.53 3.37 -6.87
C LEU A 109 -20.89 3.60 -5.40
N ILE A 110 -21.74 2.75 -4.85
CA ILE A 110 -22.15 2.78 -3.44
C ILE A 110 -21.67 1.50 -2.77
N ASP A 111 -20.92 1.63 -1.69
CA ASP A 111 -20.47 0.49 -0.90
C ASP A 111 -21.56 0.04 0.06
N VAL A 112 -22.52 -0.74 -0.47
CA VAL A 112 -23.62 -1.32 0.29
C VAL A 112 -23.12 -2.46 1.17
N ALA A 113 -22.10 -3.19 0.71
CA ALA A 113 -21.54 -4.34 1.41
C ALA A 113 -20.93 -3.96 2.77
N ASP A 114 -20.33 -2.79 2.87
CA ASP A 114 -19.81 -2.24 4.14
C ASP A 114 -20.95 -2.04 5.16
N ASN A 115 -22.09 -1.52 4.72
CA ASN A 115 -23.25 -1.30 5.58
C ASN A 115 -23.91 -2.58 6.12
N ILE A 116 -23.66 -3.72 5.51
CA ILE A 116 -24.15 -5.04 5.97
C ILE A 116 -23.08 -5.86 6.69
N GLY A 117 -21.93 -5.25 6.98
CA GLY A 117 -20.86 -5.84 7.79
C GLY A 117 -19.95 -6.81 7.06
N LEU A 118 -19.82 -6.69 5.74
CA LEU A 118 -18.80 -7.40 4.97
C LEU A 118 -17.54 -6.53 4.90
N ASP A 119 -16.49 -6.92 5.61
CA ASP A 119 -15.23 -6.17 5.65
C ASP A 119 -14.49 -6.24 4.32
N GLN A 120 -13.87 -5.12 3.90
CA GLN A 120 -12.98 -5.10 2.76
C GLN A 120 -11.59 -5.59 3.17
N LYS A 121 -11.06 -6.56 2.44
CA LYS A 121 -9.70 -7.07 2.62
C LYS A 121 -9.01 -7.08 1.27
N GLU A 122 -7.99 -6.25 1.17
CA GLU A 122 -7.19 -6.15 -0.04
C GLU A 122 -6.13 -7.25 -0.05
N GLU A 123 -6.06 -8.00 -1.14
CA GLU A 123 -5.05 -9.02 -1.38
C GLU A 123 -4.59 -8.95 -2.82
N ASP A 124 -3.28 -9.12 -3.01
CA ASP A 124 -2.64 -9.08 -4.32
C ASP A 124 -1.71 -10.29 -4.54
N PHE A 125 -1.16 -10.40 -5.75
CA PHE A 125 -0.24 -11.50 -6.08
C PHE A 125 1.08 -11.43 -5.32
N GLY A 126 1.57 -10.25 -4.94
CA GLY A 126 2.78 -10.10 -4.12
C GLY A 126 2.59 -10.75 -2.74
N GLN A 127 1.44 -10.49 -2.11
CA GLN A 127 1.06 -11.11 -0.84
C GLN A 127 0.85 -12.62 -0.98
N THR A 128 0.28 -13.06 -2.08
CA THR A 128 0.12 -14.48 -2.40
C THR A 128 1.47 -15.18 -2.50
N LEU A 129 2.42 -14.61 -3.23
CA LEU A 129 3.79 -15.12 -3.33
C LEU A 129 4.50 -15.14 -1.97
N ALA A 130 4.30 -14.11 -1.13
CA ALA A 130 4.81 -14.07 0.24
C ALA A 130 4.27 -15.23 1.08
N THR A 131 2.97 -15.49 1.00
CA THR A 131 2.31 -16.60 1.71
C THR A 131 2.86 -17.95 1.27
N TRP A 132 3.27 -18.09 0.02
CA TRP A 132 3.93 -19.29 -0.52
C TRP A 132 5.41 -19.38 -0.17
N GLY A 133 5.96 -18.43 0.59
CA GLY A 133 7.35 -18.44 1.06
C GLY A 133 8.35 -17.83 0.09
N VAL A 134 7.90 -17.12 -0.93
CA VAL A 134 8.80 -16.37 -1.83
C VAL A 134 9.36 -15.17 -1.08
N GLY A 135 10.69 -15.09 -0.94
CA GLY A 135 11.36 -13.95 -0.31
C GLY A 135 11.24 -12.66 -1.12
N ASP A 136 11.48 -11.53 -0.47
CA ASP A 136 11.34 -10.19 -1.09
C ASP A 136 12.28 -9.98 -2.30
N GLY A 137 13.46 -10.60 -2.28
CA GLY A 137 14.51 -10.36 -3.26
C GLY A 137 15.18 -8.99 -3.04
N PHE A 138 15.79 -8.45 -4.08
CA PHE A 138 16.47 -7.16 -4.00
C PHE A 138 15.49 -5.99 -4.22
N TYR A 139 15.90 -4.82 -3.72
CA TYR A 139 15.16 -3.58 -3.82
C TYR A 139 15.16 -3.03 -5.26
N ILE A 140 14.00 -2.58 -5.72
CA ILE A 140 13.80 -1.99 -7.06
C ILE A 140 12.94 -0.75 -6.92
N VAL A 141 13.27 0.32 -7.63
CA VAL A 141 12.37 1.45 -7.81
C VAL A 141 11.70 1.37 -9.17
N LEU A 142 10.37 1.38 -9.19
CA LEU A 142 9.59 1.29 -10.42
C LEU A 142 9.18 2.68 -10.93
N PRO A 143 9.23 2.93 -12.25
CA PRO A 143 8.70 4.16 -12.82
C PRO A 143 7.22 4.32 -12.47
N LEU A 144 6.83 5.48 -11.93
CA LEU A 144 5.49 5.88 -11.49
C LEU A 144 4.93 5.12 -10.28
N PHE A 145 5.38 3.90 -9.99
CA PHE A 145 4.91 3.07 -8.87
C PHE A 145 5.75 3.22 -7.60
N GLY A 146 6.99 3.74 -7.74
CA GLY A 146 7.87 4.00 -6.60
C GLY A 146 8.63 2.78 -6.07
N PRO A 147 8.99 2.80 -4.77
CA PRO A 147 9.77 1.73 -4.15
C PRO A 147 9.04 0.38 -4.15
N SER A 148 9.75 -0.70 -4.47
CA SER A 148 9.25 -2.06 -4.54
C SER A 148 10.38 -3.05 -4.28
N ASN A 149 10.10 -4.33 -4.33
CA ASN A 149 11.05 -5.42 -4.34
C ASN A 149 10.76 -6.40 -5.50
N LEU A 150 11.61 -7.36 -5.73
CA LEU A 150 11.46 -8.28 -6.85
C LEU A 150 10.17 -9.10 -6.78
N ARG A 151 9.79 -9.58 -5.57
CA ARG A 151 8.55 -10.34 -5.36
C ARG A 151 7.32 -9.48 -5.68
N ASP A 152 7.24 -8.30 -5.09
CA ASP A 152 6.08 -7.42 -5.22
C ASP A 152 5.98 -6.86 -6.64
N THR A 153 7.13 -6.58 -7.31
CA THR A 153 7.17 -6.23 -8.74
C THR A 153 6.60 -7.36 -9.60
N THR A 154 6.99 -8.62 -9.33
CA THR A 154 6.45 -9.80 -10.03
C THR A 154 4.95 -9.93 -9.78
N GLY A 155 4.51 -9.76 -8.54
CA GLY A 155 3.10 -9.75 -8.16
C GLY A 155 2.31 -8.65 -8.88
N MET A 156 2.87 -7.45 -8.98
CA MET A 156 2.27 -6.33 -9.72
C MET A 156 2.12 -6.64 -11.21
N VAL A 157 3.13 -7.21 -11.86
CA VAL A 157 3.05 -7.61 -13.27
C VAL A 157 1.97 -8.67 -13.46
N MET A 158 1.88 -9.67 -12.58
CA MET A 158 0.80 -10.66 -12.63
C MET A 158 -0.59 -10.02 -12.44
N THR A 159 -0.71 -9.10 -11.48
CA THR A 159 -1.94 -8.32 -11.29
C THR A 159 -2.31 -7.59 -12.57
N MET A 160 -1.39 -6.84 -13.18
CA MET A 160 -1.64 -6.12 -14.43
C MET A 160 -2.07 -7.02 -15.59
N MET A 161 -1.55 -8.25 -15.68
CA MET A 161 -1.92 -9.19 -16.73
C MET A 161 -3.30 -9.84 -16.51
N THR A 162 -3.80 -9.83 -15.28
CA THR A 162 -5.06 -10.48 -14.89
C THR A 162 -6.16 -9.49 -14.53
N ASP A 163 -5.83 -8.21 -14.38
CA ASP A 163 -6.78 -7.16 -14.05
C ASP A 163 -7.67 -6.86 -15.27
N PRO A 164 -9.00 -6.96 -15.15
CA PRO A 164 -9.94 -6.68 -16.24
C PRO A 164 -10.02 -5.18 -16.61
N VAL A 165 -9.32 -4.31 -15.89
CA VAL A 165 -9.33 -2.85 -16.10
C VAL A 165 -8.16 -2.36 -16.96
N ASN A 166 -7.23 -3.25 -17.32
CA ASN A 166 -6.09 -2.94 -18.20
C ASN A 166 -6.44 -3.01 -19.67
#